data_34a511169907cadcbd3b59856aa0d358
#
_entry.id   34a511169907cadcbd3b59856aa0d358
#
_cell.length_a   1.000
_cell.length_b   1.000
_cell.length_c   1.000
_cell.angle_alpha   90.00
_cell.angle_beta   90.00
_cell.angle_gamma   90.00
#
_symmetry.space_group_name_H-M   'P 1'
#
loop_
_entity.id
_entity.type
_entity.pdbx_description
1 polymer ?
#
loop_
_entity_poly.entity_id
_entity_poly.type
_entity_poly.pdbx_seq_one_letter_code
_entity_poly.pdbx_strand_id
1 'polypeptide(L)'
;MVKKKTKKLNLNSIRNQIDAVDQSILRSLSKRADLVIAAGENKKEVGDKSFYKPEREAQIINALISQNKSKLNKNHIKNIYKEIISACFSLEKKIEIFFLGPKGTYSELAAIEHFGKSAKRTSCSDIKQIFLKIDEENSFGIVPVENSSEGSVNQTLDCLQSEELVICGELELSVKHAFLSKSKKLENVHSIYGHEQALSQCRLWLSKKIPDAKLISVESSGIALEKAKSSNNVAAIAHASNADEFKLNILRRNVEDLKNNTTRFLVIGKISAKKSGKDKTSILISLDNKPGSLSKVLKVFESNKINLSHIQSRPNKSDKWQYSFFLDFEGHAEDIKVKKLMKKLSSVTQSLKFLGSYPKSY
;
A
#
# COMPACT_ATOMS: atom_id res chain seq x y z
N MET A 1 21.60 20.61 50.26
CA MET A 1 21.22 20.23 48.88
C MET A 1 22.36 19.40 48.29
N VAL A 2 22.22 18.08 48.26
CA VAL A 2 23.25 17.17 47.72
C VAL A 2 22.97 16.98 46.23
N LYS A 3 23.81 17.54 45.36
CA LYS A 3 23.77 17.29 43.92
C LYS A 3 24.09 15.81 43.67
N LYS A 4 23.11 14.97 43.31
CA LYS A 4 23.33 13.63 42.76
C LYS A 4 24.20 13.76 41.52
N LYS A 5 25.48 13.44 41.62
CA LYS A 5 26.40 13.22 40.45
C LYS A 5 25.84 12.02 39.67
N THR A 6 25.24 12.27 38.53
CA THR A 6 24.96 11.22 37.55
C THR A 6 26.26 10.63 37.08
N LYS A 7 26.58 9.40 37.52
CA LYS A 7 27.74 8.64 37.02
C LYS A 7 27.62 8.55 35.48
N LYS A 8 28.54 9.20 34.76
CA LYS A 8 28.68 9.01 33.31
C LYS A 8 28.97 7.52 33.09
N LEU A 9 28.04 6.78 32.52
CA LEU A 9 28.22 5.38 32.15
C LEU A 9 29.33 5.31 31.10
N ASN A 10 30.28 4.39 31.29
CA ASN A 10 31.31 4.10 30.32
C ASN A 10 30.66 3.48 29.06
N LEU A 11 31.16 3.83 27.86
CA LEU A 11 30.63 3.36 26.57
C LEU A 11 30.51 1.82 26.51
N ASN A 12 31.46 1.09 27.07
CA ASN A 12 31.41 -0.39 27.13
C ASN A 12 30.27 -0.89 28.03
N SER A 13 30.01 -0.23 29.15
CA SER A 13 28.86 -0.56 30.01
C SER A 13 27.52 -0.29 29.31
N ILE A 14 27.44 0.78 28.51
CA ILE A 14 26.24 1.08 27.71
C ILE A 14 26.04 0.00 26.63
N ARG A 15 27.10 -0.42 25.94
CA ARG A 15 27.03 -1.50 24.94
C ARG A 15 26.55 -2.81 25.53
N ASN A 16 27.12 -3.22 26.66
CA ASN A 16 26.69 -4.43 27.36
C ASN A 16 25.21 -4.40 27.79
N GLN A 17 24.70 -3.21 28.16
CA GLN A 17 23.28 -3.04 28.46
C GLN A 17 22.40 -3.15 27.21
N ILE A 18 22.85 -2.60 26.07
CA ILE A 18 22.17 -2.76 24.78
C ILE A 18 22.11 -4.23 24.39
N ASP A 19 23.25 -4.96 24.47
CA ASP A 19 23.33 -6.39 24.13
C ASP A 19 22.35 -7.21 25.01
N ALA A 20 22.24 -6.89 26.29
CA ALA A 20 21.27 -7.55 27.20
C ALA A 20 19.80 -7.26 26.79
N VAL A 21 19.50 -6.05 26.33
CA VAL A 21 18.16 -5.71 25.78
C VAL A 21 17.91 -6.46 24.49
N ASP A 22 18.89 -6.55 23.59
CA ASP A 22 18.77 -7.28 22.31
C ASP A 22 18.47 -8.77 22.55
N GLN A 23 19.13 -9.40 23.54
CA GLN A 23 18.83 -10.77 23.96
C GLN A 23 17.40 -10.92 24.51
N SER A 24 16.89 -9.93 25.22
CA SER A 24 15.50 -9.93 25.71
C SER A 24 14.49 -9.78 24.56
N ILE A 25 14.79 -8.92 23.58
CA ILE A 25 13.99 -8.77 22.34
C ILE A 25 13.95 -10.08 21.57
N LEU A 26 15.11 -10.74 21.37
CA LEU A 26 15.20 -12.02 20.66
C LEU A 26 14.35 -13.10 21.33
N ARG A 27 14.44 -13.22 22.68
CA ARG A 27 13.60 -14.17 23.45
C ARG A 27 12.11 -13.86 23.30
N SER A 28 11.73 -12.60 23.31
CA SER A 28 10.34 -12.17 23.13
C SER A 28 9.83 -12.47 21.72
N LEU A 29 10.66 -12.28 20.70
CA LEU A 29 10.34 -12.63 19.31
C LEU A 29 10.18 -14.14 19.12
N SER A 30 11.06 -14.98 19.71
CA SER A 30 10.95 -16.43 19.68
C SER A 30 9.64 -16.90 20.31
N LYS A 31 9.32 -16.40 21.51
CA LYS A 31 8.04 -16.73 22.18
C LYS A 31 6.83 -16.30 21.34
N ARG A 32 6.91 -15.14 20.69
CA ARG A 32 5.84 -14.67 19.79
C ARG A 32 5.67 -15.58 18.58
N ALA A 33 6.77 -16.04 17.99
CA ALA A 33 6.76 -16.99 16.87
C ALA A 33 6.07 -18.32 17.26
N ASP A 34 6.44 -18.90 18.42
CA ASP A 34 5.82 -20.12 18.94
C ASP A 34 4.31 -19.98 19.15
N LEU A 35 3.88 -18.85 19.72
CA LEU A 35 2.46 -18.55 19.92
C LEU A 35 1.70 -18.38 18.60
N VAL A 36 2.34 -17.83 17.57
CA VAL A 36 1.74 -17.66 16.24
C VAL A 36 1.57 -19.02 15.56
N ILE A 37 2.56 -19.90 15.65
CA ILE A 37 2.47 -21.29 15.14
C ILE A 37 1.30 -22.02 15.82
N ALA A 38 1.23 -21.99 17.15
CA ALA A 38 0.14 -22.62 17.91
C ALA A 38 -1.24 -22.02 17.55
N ALA A 39 -1.33 -20.71 17.30
CA ALA A 39 -2.56 -20.08 16.83
C ALA A 39 -2.95 -20.55 15.43
N GLY A 40 -1.96 -20.76 14.53
CA GLY A 40 -2.17 -21.31 13.21
C GLY A 40 -2.70 -22.75 13.22
N GLU A 41 -2.18 -23.60 14.12
CA GLU A 41 -2.66 -24.97 14.33
C GLU A 41 -4.11 -24.98 14.83
N ASN A 42 -4.42 -24.16 15.82
CA ASN A 42 -5.79 -24.02 16.35
C ASN A 42 -6.80 -23.56 15.30
N LYS A 43 -6.42 -22.61 14.42
CA LYS A 43 -7.25 -22.17 13.29
C LYS A 43 -7.56 -23.33 12.32
N LYS A 44 -6.57 -24.18 12.03
CA LYS A 44 -6.76 -25.36 11.16
C LYS A 44 -7.75 -26.34 11.76
N GLU A 45 -7.67 -26.60 13.06
CA GLU A 45 -8.59 -27.50 13.78
C GLU A 45 -10.04 -27.03 13.75
N VAL A 46 -10.27 -25.69 13.87
CA VAL A 46 -11.61 -25.10 13.78
C VAL A 46 -12.05 -24.77 12.35
N GLY A 47 -11.29 -25.15 11.33
CA GLY A 47 -11.63 -24.92 9.92
C GLY A 47 -11.54 -23.45 9.45
N ASP A 48 -10.93 -22.54 10.22
CA ASP A 48 -10.68 -21.15 9.82
C ASP A 48 -9.49 -21.11 8.85
N LYS A 49 -9.80 -20.96 7.55
CA LYS A 49 -8.81 -20.90 6.48
C LYS A 49 -8.18 -19.53 6.29
N SER A 50 -8.75 -18.47 6.92
CA SER A 50 -8.27 -17.10 6.81
C SER A 50 -7.13 -16.84 7.79
N PHE A 51 -5.91 -16.85 7.30
CA PHE A 51 -4.71 -16.57 8.10
C PHE A 51 -4.41 -15.07 8.19
N TYR A 52 -4.64 -14.31 7.13
CA TYR A 52 -4.46 -12.85 7.12
C TYR A 52 -5.71 -12.15 7.66
N LYS A 53 -5.54 -11.33 8.70
CA LYS A 53 -6.60 -10.55 9.37
C LYS A 53 -6.15 -9.07 9.44
N PRO A 54 -6.43 -8.28 8.39
CA PRO A 54 -5.98 -6.89 8.31
C PRO A 54 -6.48 -6.02 9.47
N GLU A 55 -7.70 -6.30 9.97
CA GLU A 55 -8.24 -5.62 11.14
C GLU A 55 -7.41 -5.88 12.41
N ARG A 56 -6.91 -7.11 12.59
CA ARG A 56 -6.09 -7.47 13.75
C ARG A 56 -4.73 -6.80 13.70
N GLU A 57 -4.11 -6.75 12.53
CA GLU A 57 -2.85 -6.05 12.31
C GLU A 57 -3.01 -4.56 12.64
N ALA A 58 -4.07 -3.92 12.10
CA ALA A 58 -4.38 -2.53 12.37
C ALA A 58 -4.60 -2.27 13.88
N GLN A 59 -5.35 -3.12 14.57
CA GLN A 59 -5.58 -3.02 16.01
C GLN A 59 -4.28 -3.11 16.82
N ILE A 60 -3.40 -4.07 16.48
CA ILE A 60 -2.11 -4.24 17.15
C ILE A 60 -1.24 -2.99 16.97
N ILE A 61 -1.08 -2.51 15.75
CA ILE A 61 -0.25 -1.34 15.45
C ILE A 61 -0.80 -0.10 16.15
N ASN A 62 -2.12 0.13 16.12
CA ASN A 62 -2.76 1.26 16.79
C ASN A 62 -2.57 1.22 18.31
N ALA A 63 -2.76 0.05 18.93
CA ALA A 63 -2.56 -0.12 20.36
C ALA A 63 -1.12 0.20 20.78
N LEU A 64 -0.14 -0.30 19.99
CA LEU A 64 1.28 -0.06 20.26
C LEU A 64 1.67 1.41 20.08
N ILE A 65 1.15 2.07 19.04
CA ILE A 65 1.37 3.51 18.84
C ILE A 65 0.77 4.32 19.99
N SER A 66 -0.43 3.98 20.47
CA SER A 66 -1.09 4.70 21.57
C SER A 66 -0.38 4.50 22.91
N GLN A 67 0.24 3.34 23.12
CA GLN A 67 1.00 3.00 24.34
C GLN A 67 2.45 3.49 24.30
N ASN A 68 2.93 3.92 23.15
CA ASN A 68 4.33 4.30 22.96
C ASN A 68 4.69 5.56 23.77
N LYS A 69 5.55 5.39 24.79
CA LYS A 69 6.15 6.46 25.58
C LYS A 69 7.64 6.67 25.29
N SER A 70 8.17 5.96 24.29
CA SER A 70 9.60 6.03 23.93
C SER A 70 9.90 7.24 23.04
N LYS A 71 11.19 7.44 22.76
CA LYS A 71 11.66 8.44 21.78
C LYS A 71 11.45 8.02 20.32
N LEU A 72 11.00 6.78 20.06
CA LEU A 72 10.67 6.31 18.73
C LEU A 72 9.37 6.96 18.25
N ASN A 73 9.36 7.48 17.03
CA ASN A 73 8.13 8.05 16.46
C ASN A 73 7.15 6.97 15.99
N LYS A 74 5.93 7.38 15.64
CA LYS A 74 4.85 6.47 15.18
C LYS A 74 5.28 5.58 14.01
N ASN A 75 6.02 6.15 13.04
CA ASN A 75 6.45 5.42 11.85
C ASN A 75 7.51 4.36 12.19
N HIS A 76 8.41 4.64 13.16
CA HIS A 76 9.37 3.64 13.63
C HIS A 76 8.64 2.44 14.24
N ILE A 77 7.67 2.67 15.13
CA ILE A 77 6.88 1.60 15.76
C ILE A 77 6.12 0.81 14.70
N LYS A 78 5.42 1.50 13.78
CA LYS A 78 4.68 0.87 12.69
C LYS A 78 5.58 -0.06 11.86
N ASN A 79 6.73 0.43 11.41
CA ASN A 79 7.62 -0.34 10.52
C ASN A 79 8.23 -1.55 11.23
N ILE A 80 8.70 -1.40 12.48
CA ILE A 80 9.26 -2.51 13.26
C ILE A 80 8.20 -3.61 13.43
N TYR A 81 6.99 -3.25 13.88
CA TYR A 81 5.96 -4.25 14.12
C TYR A 81 5.39 -4.86 12.84
N LYS A 82 5.36 -4.13 11.74
CA LYS A 82 5.03 -4.70 10.42
C LYS A 82 5.99 -5.83 10.04
N GLU A 83 7.29 -5.61 10.15
CA GLU A 83 8.27 -6.67 9.83
C GLU A 83 8.18 -7.85 10.81
N ILE A 84 7.95 -7.62 12.10
CA ILE A 84 7.71 -8.68 13.08
C ILE A 84 6.46 -9.49 12.71
N ILE A 85 5.35 -8.83 12.36
CA ILE A 85 4.10 -9.48 11.96
C ILE A 85 4.31 -10.28 10.67
N SER A 86 4.95 -9.68 9.66
CA SER A 86 5.24 -10.32 8.37
C SER A 86 6.11 -11.57 8.54
N ALA A 87 7.18 -11.48 9.34
CA ALA A 87 8.05 -12.63 9.62
C ALA A 87 7.28 -13.76 10.29
N CYS A 88 6.41 -13.46 11.26
CA CYS A 88 5.60 -14.46 11.93
C CYS A 88 4.54 -15.08 11.00
N PHE A 89 3.91 -14.30 10.11
CA PHE A 89 2.97 -14.86 9.12
C PHE A 89 3.62 -15.89 8.20
N SER A 90 4.88 -15.67 7.83
CA SER A 90 5.61 -16.63 6.98
C SER A 90 5.79 -18.01 7.62
N LEU A 91 5.62 -18.11 8.95
CA LEU A 91 5.69 -19.38 9.70
C LEU A 91 4.33 -20.13 9.72
N GLU A 92 3.19 -19.42 9.61
CA GLU A 92 1.86 -20.06 9.62
C GLU A 92 1.50 -20.63 8.24
N LYS A 93 1.46 -19.80 7.23
CA LYS A 93 1.17 -20.14 5.83
C LYS A 93 1.76 -19.08 4.91
N LYS A 94 2.30 -19.52 3.76
CA LYS A 94 2.80 -18.58 2.74
C LYS A 94 1.65 -17.80 2.13
N ILE A 95 1.65 -16.49 2.32
CA ILE A 95 0.77 -15.57 1.61
C ILE A 95 1.40 -15.28 0.25
N GLU A 96 0.61 -15.34 -0.81
CA GLU A 96 1.03 -14.98 -2.16
C GLU A 96 0.41 -13.64 -2.57
N ILE A 97 1.26 -12.71 -2.99
CA ILE A 97 0.88 -11.34 -3.35
C ILE A 97 1.14 -11.12 -4.83
N PHE A 98 0.09 -10.81 -5.57
CA PHE A 98 0.17 -10.43 -6.97
C PHE A 98 0.22 -8.92 -7.11
N PHE A 99 1.13 -8.40 -7.93
CA PHE A 99 1.31 -6.97 -8.14
C PHE A 99 1.60 -6.65 -9.60
N LEU A 100 1.33 -5.40 -10.02
CA LEU A 100 1.64 -4.93 -11.36
C LEU A 100 3.17 -4.79 -11.52
N GLY A 101 3.75 -5.72 -12.31
CA GLY A 101 5.17 -5.81 -12.54
C GLY A 101 5.73 -4.80 -13.55
N PRO A 102 7.00 -4.98 -13.85
CA PRO A 102 7.98 -5.93 -13.28
C PRO A 102 8.41 -5.57 -11.86
N LYS A 103 9.43 -6.27 -11.32
CA LYS A 103 10.09 -5.88 -10.06
C LYS A 103 10.68 -4.47 -10.16
N GLY A 104 10.82 -3.79 -9.01
CA GLY A 104 11.30 -2.42 -8.92
C GLY A 104 10.26 -1.35 -9.21
N THR A 105 8.98 -1.73 -9.40
CA THR A 105 7.86 -0.80 -9.56
C THR A 105 7.33 -0.29 -8.21
N TYR A 106 6.54 0.81 -8.23
CA TYR A 106 5.83 1.28 -7.04
C TYR A 106 4.75 0.29 -6.57
N SER A 107 4.23 -0.55 -7.45
CA SER A 107 3.29 -1.63 -7.06
C SER A 107 3.99 -2.72 -6.24
N GLU A 108 5.23 -3.09 -6.57
CA GLU A 108 6.00 -3.98 -5.71
C GLU A 108 6.34 -3.33 -4.36
N LEU A 109 6.73 -2.04 -4.38
CA LEU A 109 6.99 -1.31 -3.15
C LEU A 109 5.74 -1.26 -2.26
N ALA A 110 4.57 -1.02 -2.84
CA ALA A 110 3.29 -1.08 -2.12
C ALA A 110 3.03 -2.47 -1.51
N ALA A 111 3.36 -3.55 -2.21
CA ALA A 111 3.25 -4.91 -1.69
C ALA A 111 4.19 -5.15 -0.49
N ILE A 112 5.42 -4.66 -0.57
CA ILE A 112 6.38 -4.73 0.54
C ILE A 112 5.93 -3.86 1.72
N GLU A 113 5.47 -2.64 1.46
CA GLU A 113 4.99 -1.72 2.49
C GLU A 113 3.74 -2.26 3.20
N HIS A 114 2.87 -2.99 2.52
CA HIS A 114 1.65 -3.52 3.12
C HIS A 114 1.86 -4.87 3.83
N PHE A 115 2.51 -5.83 3.18
CA PHE A 115 2.65 -7.20 3.68
C PHE A 115 4.01 -7.52 4.30
N GLY A 116 4.98 -6.58 4.24
CA GLY A 116 6.37 -6.79 4.66
C GLY A 116 7.18 -7.60 3.65
N LYS A 117 8.47 -7.78 3.96
CA LYS A 117 9.43 -8.40 3.03
C LYS A 117 9.30 -9.92 2.92
N SER A 118 8.76 -10.58 3.93
CA SER A 118 8.69 -12.05 4.02
C SER A 118 7.60 -12.68 3.15
N ALA A 119 6.61 -11.91 2.66
CA ALA A 119 5.56 -12.40 1.79
C ALA A 119 6.10 -12.76 0.40
N LYS A 120 5.60 -13.88 -0.18
CA LYS A 120 5.90 -14.26 -1.57
C LYS A 120 5.23 -13.26 -2.51
N ARG A 121 5.99 -12.64 -3.40
CA ARG A 121 5.51 -11.66 -4.37
C ARG A 121 5.69 -12.17 -5.79
N THR A 122 4.62 -12.08 -6.58
CA THR A 122 4.59 -12.52 -7.98
C THR A 122 4.13 -11.36 -8.86
N SER A 123 4.97 -10.96 -9.82
CA SER A 123 4.63 -9.89 -10.77
C SER A 123 3.65 -10.39 -11.82
N CYS A 124 2.73 -9.51 -12.23
CA CYS A 124 1.79 -9.72 -13.33
C CYS A 124 2.04 -8.66 -14.41
N SER A 125 1.76 -8.98 -15.65
CA SER A 125 1.95 -8.06 -16.79
C SER A 125 0.92 -6.93 -16.82
N ASP A 126 -0.28 -7.18 -16.30
CA ASP A 126 -1.38 -6.23 -16.26
C ASP A 126 -2.27 -6.43 -15.04
N ILE A 127 -3.14 -5.44 -14.78
CA ILE A 127 -4.03 -5.43 -13.62
C ILE A 127 -5.05 -6.58 -13.68
N LYS A 128 -5.59 -6.91 -14.87
CA LYS A 128 -6.58 -7.98 -15.01
C LYS A 128 -6.01 -9.34 -14.59
N GLN A 129 -4.75 -9.62 -14.93
CA GLN A 129 -4.07 -10.84 -14.48
C GLN A 129 -3.95 -10.93 -12.96
N ILE A 130 -3.80 -9.80 -12.25
CA ILE A 130 -3.79 -9.79 -10.79
C ILE A 130 -5.12 -10.31 -10.26
N PHE A 131 -6.25 -9.80 -10.77
CA PHE A 131 -7.58 -10.25 -10.35
C PHE A 131 -7.81 -11.73 -10.64
N LEU A 132 -7.39 -12.23 -11.81
CA LEU A 132 -7.59 -13.62 -12.22
C LEU A 132 -6.75 -14.64 -11.44
N LYS A 133 -5.60 -14.22 -10.90
CA LYS A 133 -4.71 -15.10 -10.13
C LYS A 133 -5.08 -15.24 -8.66
N ILE A 134 -6.02 -14.44 -8.17
CA ILE A 134 -6.51 -14.54 -6.79
C ILE A 134 -7.58 -15.63 -6.72
N ASP A 135 -7.16 -16.86 -6.45
CA ASP A 135 -8.01 -18.05 -6.43
C ASP A 135 -8.21 -18.64 -5.03
N GLU A 136 -7.31 -18.33 -4.08
CA GLU A 136 -7.37 -18.80 -2.70
C GLU A 136 -7.56 -17.65 -1.68
N GLU A 137 -7.99 -17.99 -0.46
CA GLU A 137 -8.14 -17.04 0.66
C GLU A 137 -6.82 -16.42 1.14
N ASN A 138 -5.68 -17.03 0.78
CA ASN A 138 -4.35 -16.51 1.13
C ASN A 138 -3.61 -15.87 -0.07
N SER A 139 -4.34 -15.65 -1.15
CA SER A 139 -3.89 -14.93 -2.33
C SER A 139 -4.44 -13.52 -2.30
N PHE A 140 -3.59 -12.52 -2.51
CA PHE A 140 -3.98 -11.11 -2.50
C PHE A 140 -3.39 -10.40 -3.71
N GLY A 141 -4.09 -9.36 -4.16
CA GLY A 141 -3.57 -8.44 -5.17
C GLY A 141 -3.31 -7.06 -4.58
N ILE A 142 -2.25 -6.41 -5.05
CA ILE A 142 -2.02 -4.98 -4.83
C ILE A 142 -2.19 -4.28 -6.16
N VAL A 143 -3.18 -3.38 -6.22
CA VAL A 143 -3.52 -2.64 -7.45
C VAL A 143 -3.57 -1.14 -7.18
N PRO A 144 -2.96 -0.29 -8.05
CA PRO A 144 -3.12 1.15 -7.96
C PRO A 144 -4.56 1.51 -8.34
N VAL A 145 -5.19 2.41 -7.60
CA VAL A 145 -6.56 2.90 -7.88
C VAL A 145 -6.59 4.36 -8.26
N GLU A 146 -5.70 5.16 -7.68
CA GLU A 146 -5.65 6.60 -7.90
C GLU A 146 -4.23 7.14 -7.69
N ASN A 147 -3.83 8.10 -8.52
CA ASN A 147 -2.64 8.91 -8.31
C ASN A 147 -3.04 10.39 -8.18
N SER A 148 -2.49 11.10 -7.22
CA SER A 148 -2.87 12.50 -6.93
C SER A 148 -2.56 13.48 -8.07
N SER A 149 -1.65 13.13 -8.98
CA SER A 149 -1.27 13.96 -10.14
C SER A 149 -1.99 13.55 -11.43
N GLU A 150 -2.40 12.29 -11.56
CA GLU A 150 -2.91 11.73 -12.83
C GLU A 150 -4.34 11.21 -12.73
N GLY A 151 -4.88 11.15 -11.53
CA GLY A 151 -6.26 10.71 -11.28
C GLY A 151 -6.40 9.19 -11.21
N SER A 152 -7.57 8.70 -11.58
CA SER A 152 -7.98 7.31 -11.36
C SER A 152 -7.38 6.33 -12.34
N VAL A 153 -7.01 5.14 -11.83
CA VAL A 153 -6.54 4.01 -12.65
C VAL A 153 -7.75 3.23 -13.17
N ASN A 154 -8.16 3.57 -14.37
CA ASN A 154 -9.38 3.07 -14.99
C ASN A 154 -9.48 1.54 -15.06
N GLN A 155 -8.37 0.86 -15.36
CA GLN A 155 -8.34 -0.60 -15.46
C GLN A 155 -8.67 -1.27 -14.13
N THR A 156 -8.22 -0.73 -12.99
CA THR A 156 -8.56 -1.22 -11.65
C THR A 156 -10.05 -1.09 -11.38
N LEU A 157 -10.64 0.08 -11.71
CA LEU A 157 -12.07 0.32 -11.51
C LEU A 157 -12.93 -0.63 -12.37
N ASP A 158 -12.51 -0.87 -13.62
CA ASP A 158 -13.19 -1.80 -14.52
C ASP A 158 -13.17 -3.24 -13.97
N CYS A 159 -12.02 -3.70 -13.45
CA CYS A 159 -11.92 -5.02 -12.83
C CYS A 159 -12.75 -5.13 -11.54
N LEU A 160 -12.77 -4.10 -10.68
CA LEU A 160 -13.63 -4.06 -9.49
C LEU A 160 -15.13 -4.13 -9.83
N GLN A 161 -15.53 -3.65 -11.00
CA GLN A 161 -16.90 -3.75 -11.48
C GLN A 161 -17.25 -5.18 -11.92
N SER A 162 -16.36 -5.86 -12.65
CA SER A 162 -16.60 -7.16 -13.27
C SER A 162 -16.32 -8.36 -12.36
N GLU A 163 -15.32 -8.27 -11.47
CA GLU A 163 -14.86 -9.42 -10.68
C GLU A 163 -15.48 -9.42 -9.27
N GLU A 164 -15.57 -10.61 -8.65
CA GLU A 164 -16.21 -10.80 -7.33
C GLU A 164 -15.21 -10.71 -6.15
N LEU A 165 -14.03 -10.13 -6.35
CA LEU A 165 -13.09 -9.90 -5.27
C LEU A 165 -13.50 -8.71 -4.42
N VAL A 166 -13.10 -8.73 -3.16
CA VAL A 166 -13.35 -7.63 -2.22
C VAL A 166 -12.09 -6.88 -1.86
N ILE A 167 -12.26 -5.61 -1.55
CA ILE A 167 -11.19 -4.77 -1.00
C ILE A 167 -11.08 -5.10 0.49
N CYS A 168 -9.93 -5.59 0.92
CA CYS A 168 -9.63 -5.93 2.31
C CYS A 168 -8.59 -5.01 2.97
N GLY A 169 -8.04 -4.05 2.21
CA GLY A 169 -7.10 -3.06 2.72
C GLY A 169 -6.81 -1.95 1.72
N GLU A 170 -6.18 -0.90 2.20
CA GLU A 170 -5.64 0.19 1.38
C GLU A 170 -4.31 0.68 1.93
N LEU A 171 -3.52 1.30 1.08
CA LEU A 171 -2.35 2.06 1.49
C LEU A 171 -2.12 3.24 0.55
N GLU A 172 -1.53 4.30 1.10
CA GLU A 172 -1.06 5.43 0.34
C GLU A 172 0.46 5.44 0.33
N LEU A 173 1.05 5.54 -0.86
CA LEU A 173 2.48 5.55 -1.06
C LEU A 173 2.91 6.86 -1.69
N SER A 174 3.78 7.60 -1.00
CA SER A 174 4.40 8.80 -1.57
C SER A 174 5.32 8.41 -2.73
N VAL A 175 5.08 9.02 -3.89
CA VAL A 175 5.92 8.82 -5.07
C VAL A 175 7.15 9.71 -4.94
N LYS A 176 8.30 9.10 -4.60
CA LYS A 176 9.60 9.77 -4.46
C LYS A 176 10.58 9.16 -5.43
N HIS A 177 11.19 10.00 -6.23
CA HIS A 177 12.16 9.58 -7.21
C HIS A 177 13.59 9.78 -6.73
N ALA A 178 14.44 8.82 -7.07
CA ALA A 178 15.86 8.90 -6.88
C ALA A 178 16.56 8.72 -8.22
N PHE A 179 17.72 9.32 -8.35
CA PHE A 179 18.62 9.16 -9.47
C PHE A 179 19.62 8.06 -9.15
N LEU A 180 19.48 6.92 -9.79
CA LEU A 180 20.19 5.69 -9.50
C LEU A 180 21.12 5.32 -10.65
N SER A 181 22.37 4.99 -10.36
CA SER A 181 23.34 4.59 -11.38
C SER A 181 24.36 3.62 -10.79
N LYS A 182 24.99 2.82 -11.66
CA LYS A 182 26.19 2.06 -11.30
C LYS A 182 27.40 2.98 -11.06
N SER A 183 27.43 4.15 -11.71
CA SER A 183 28.43 5.20 -11.44
C SER A 183 28.31 5.77 -10.04
N LYS A 184 29.42 6.33 -9.52
CA LYS A 184 29.43 7.12 -8.29
C LYS A 184 29.38 8.63 -8.55
N LYS A 185 29.41 9.07 -9.82
CA LYS A 185 29.46 10.48 -10.22
C LYS A 185 28.40 10.79 -11.25
N LEU A 186 27.76 11.96 -11.14
CA LEU A 186 26.73 12.44 -12.06
C LEU A 186 27.31 12.69 -13.46
N GLU A 187 28.54 13.22 -13.53
CA GLU A 187 29.21 13.61 -14.76
C GLU A 187 29.45 12.44 -15.74
N ASN A 188 29.43 11.21 -15.21
CA ASN A 188 29.62 10.02 -16.03
C ASN A 188 28.32 9.56 -16.72
N VAL A 189 27.18 10.17 -16.40
CA VAL A 189 25.90 9.73 -16.93
C VAL A 189 25.55 10.47 -18.22
N HIS A 190 25.36 9.71 -19.30
CA HIS A 190 25.02 10.22 -20.63
C HIS A 190 23.58 9.81 -21.07
N SER A 191 23.02 8.80 -20.45
CA SER A 191 21.66 8.32 -20.76
C SER A 191 20.89 8.05 -19.48
N ILE A 192 19.63 8.50 -19.46
CA ILE A 192 18.74 8.40 -18.31
C ILE A 192 17.49 7.67 -18.73
N TYR A 193 17.21 6.53 -18.11
CA TYR A 193 16.03 5.72 -18.35
C TYR A 193 15.01 5.95 -17.23
N GLY A 194 13.73 5.96 -17.60
CA GLY A 194 12.62 6.07 -16.64
C GLY A 194 11.30 5.81 -17.32
N HIS A 195 10.29 5.46 -16.54
CA HIS A 195 8.93 5.51 -17.04
C HIS A 195 8.60 6.95 -17.46
N GLU A 196 7.80 7.13 -18.51
CA GLU A 196 7.47 8.46 -19.04
C GLU A 196 7.05 9.45 -17.96
N GLN A 197 6.15 9.02 -17.06
CA GLN A 197 5.71 9.79 -15.92
C GLN A 197 6.85 10.20 -14.98
N ALA A 198 7.75 9.27 -14.65
CA ALA A 198 8.87 9.55 -13.75
C ALA A 198 9.84 10.56 -14.36
N LEU A 199 10.11 10.47 -15.66
CA LEU A 199 10.93 11.45 -16.38
C LEU A 199 10.25 12.82 -16.42
N SER A 200 8.94 12.86 -16.69
CA SER A 200 8.15 14.09 -16.69
C SER A 200 8.14 14.76 -15.31
N GLN A 201 7.95 13.99 -14.25
CA GLN A 201 7.93 14.47 -12.85
C GLN A 201 9.30 14.94 -12.34
N CYS A 202 10.39 14.64 -13.04
CA CYS A 202 11.75 15.06 -12.69
C CYS A 202 12.36 16.03 -13.73
N ARG A 203 11.56 16.54 -14.66
CA ARG A 203 12.03 17.27 -15.84
C ARG A 203 12.85 18.53 -15.50
N LEU A 204 12.39 19.32 -14.52
CA LEU A 204 13.09 20.55 -14.13
C LEU A 204 14.43 20.23 -13.47
N TRP A 205 14.46 19.23 -12.60
CA TRP A 205 15.71 18.79 -11.96
C TRP A 205 16.70 18.25 -13.00
N LEU A 206 16.25 17.41 -13.92
CA LEU A 206 17.08 16.81 -14.97
C LEU A 206 17.68 17.87 -15.89
N SER A 207 16.87 18.79 -16.40
CA SER A 207 17.35 19.88 -17.29
C SER A 207 18.35 20.81 -16.63
N LYS A 208 18.24 21.01 -15.30
CA LYS A 208 19.17 21.86 -14.54
C LYS A 208 20.48 21.18 -14.17
N LYS A 209 20.47 19.86 -13.94
CA LYS A 209 21.60 19.12 -13.37
C LYS A 209 22.38 18.29 -14.38
N ILE A 210 21.71 17.80 -15.43
CA ILE A 210 22.29 16.92 -16.43
C ILE A 210 21.66 17.26 -17.81
N PRO A 211 21.83 18.51 -18.30
CA PRO A 211 21.14 18.99 -19.51
C PRO A 211 21.50 18.19 -20.78
N ASP A 212 22.73 17.66 -20.84
CA ASP A 212 23.26 16.98 -22.02
C ASP A 212 22.92 15.47 -22.06
N ALA A 213 22.31 14.93 -21.01
CA ALA A 213 21.98 13.52 -20.99
C ALA A 213 20.74 13.20 -21.83
N LYS A 214 20.80 12.10 -22.57
CA LYS A 214 19.67 11.58 -23.37
C LYS A 214 18.62 10.97 -22.44
N LEU A 215 17.39 11.50 -22.45
CA LEU A 215 16.25 10.93 -21.75
C LEU A 215 15.59 9.84 -22.60
N ILE A 216 15.40 8.64 -22.04
CA ILE A 216 14.87 7.48 -22.73
C ILE A 216 13.70 6.91 -21.91
N SER A 217 12.50 7.02 -22.47
CA SER A 217 11.30 6.44 -21.86
C SER A 217 11.30 4.92 -22.04
N VAL A 218 10.86 4.22 -20.99
CA VAL A 218 10.65 2.77 -20.94
C VAL A 218 9.33 2.46 -20.23
N GLU A 219 8.81 1.27 -20.45
CA GLU A 219 7.50 0.84 -19.97
C GLU A 219 7.37 0.79 -18.43
N SER A 220 8.49 0.69 -17.71
CA SER A 220 8.45 0.62 -16.24
C SER A 220 9.75 1.06 -15.56
N SER A 221 9.66 1.43 -14.30
CA SER A 221 10.85 1.71 -13.46
C SER A 221 11.77 0.50 -13.32
N GLY A 222 11.22 -0.72 -13.32
CA GLY A 222 12.02 -1.94 -13.26
C GLY A 222 12.92 -2.12 -14.49
N ILE A 223 12.39 -1.87 -15.70
CA ILE A 223 13.18 -1.90 -16.94
C ILE A 223 14.28 -0.82 -16.90
N ALA A 224 13.94 0.39 -16.41
CA ALA A 224 14.93 1.46 -16.25
C ALA A 224 16.09 1.05 -15.33
N LEU A 225 15.79 0.38 -14.22
CA LEU A 225 16.77 -0.12 -13.26
C LEU A 225 17.70 -1.18 -13.87
N GLU A 226 17.15 -2.13 -14.64
CA GLU A 226 17.96 -3.13 -15.36
C GLU A 226 18.90 -2.48 -16.40
N LYS A 227 18.42 -1.44 -17.10
CA LYS A 227 19.28 -0.65 -18.01
C LYS A 227 20.41 0.07 -17.26
N ALA A 228 20.11 0.68 -16.12
CA ALA A 228 21.12 1.37 -15.30
C ALA A 228 22.18 0.41 -14.73
N LYS A 229 21.80 -0.84 -14.45
CA LYS A 229 22.71 -1.89 -13.97
C LYS A 229 23.70 -2.35 -15.05
N SER A 230 23.39 -2.18 -16.32
CA SER A 230 24.21 -2.69 -17.43
C SER A 230 25.46 -1.85 -17.68
N SER A 231 25.48 -0.55 -17.35
CA SER A 231 26.59 0.36 -17.69
C SER A 231 26.79 1.50 -16.68
N ASN A 232 28.03 2.00 -16.56
CA ASN A 232 28.40 3.11 -15.69
C ASN A 232 27.96 4.48 -16.24
N ASN A 233 27.61 4.58 -17.53
CA ASN A 233 27.17 5.84 -18.14
C ASN A 233 25.65 5.95 -18.25
N VAL A 234 24.93 5.04 -17.58
CA VAL A 234 23.46 4.98 -17.57
C VAL A 234 22.93 5.21 -16.16
N ALA A 235 21.84 5.96 -16.06
CA ALA A 235 21.10 6.10 -14.83
C ALA A 235 19.62 5.75 -15.02
N ALA A 236 18.95 5.47 -13.90
CA ALA A 236 17.51 5.27 -13.83
C ALA A 236 16.85 6.27 -12.88
N ILE A 237 15.63 6.71 -13.23
CA ILE A 237 14.71 7.37 -12.30
C ILE A 237 13.78 6.32 -11.73
N ALA A 238 13.92 6.04 -10.42
CA ALA A 238 13.11 5.05 -9.71
C ALA A 238 13.09 5.36 -8.20
N HIS A 239 12.38 4.54 -7.40
CA HIS A 239 12.41 4.70 -5.94
C HIS A 239 13.75 4.26 -5.34
N ALA A 240 14.21 5.00 -4.33
CA ALA A 240 15.52 4.77 -3.70
C ALA A 240 15.70 3.38 -3.07
N SER A 241 14.61 2.72 -2.64
CA SER A 241 14.67 1.36 -2.05
C SER A 241 15.17 0.28 -3.02
N ASN A 242 15.13 0.55 -4.32
CA ASN A 242 15.61 -0.37 -5.35
C ASN A 242 17.15 -0.42 -5.46
N ALA A 243 17.86 0.52 -4.83
CA ALA A 243 19.30 0.65 -4.98
C ALA A 243 20.07 -0.63 -4.60
N ASP A 244 19.73 -1.23 -3.46
CA ASP A 244 20.41 -2.43 -2.96
C ASP A 244 20.12 -3.67 -3.82
N GLU A 245 18.85 -3.88 -4.19
CA GLU A 245 18.43 -5.03 -5.00
C GLU A 245 19.08 -5.01 -6.40
N PHE A 246 19.15 -3.83 -7.01
CA PHE A 246 19.73 -3.66 -8.34
C PHE A 246 21.24 -3.34 -8.31
N LYS A 247 21.86 -3.28 -7.11
CA LYS A 247 23.29 -2.96 -6.91
C LYS A 247 23.68 -1.64 -7.56
N LEU A 248 22.86 -0.60 -7.38
CA LEU A 248 23.05 0.74 -7.88
C LEU A 248 23.38 1.72 -6.76
N ASN A 249 24.14 2.76 -7.08
CA ASN A 249 24.39 3.88 -6.17
C ASN A 249 23.26 4.89 -6.26
N ILE A 250 22.85 5.44 -5.11
CA ILE A 250 21.91 6.56 -5.07
C ILE A 250 22.74 7.85 -5.23
N LEU A 251 22.72 8.42 -6.43
CA LEU A 251 23.45 9.67 -6.69
C LEU A 251 22.70 10.90 -6.16
N ARG A 252 21.36 10.88 -6.20
CA ARG A 252 20.49 11.90 -5.60
C ARG A 252 19.16 11.27 -5.19
N ARG A 253 18.61 11.78 -4.08
CA ARG A 253 17.25 11.46 -3.59
C ARG A 253 16.34 12.65 -3.83
N ASN A 254 15.04 12.36 -3.94
CA ASN A 254 13.97 13.37 -4.05
C ASN A 254 14.22 14.31 -5.23
N VAL A 255 14.39 13.74 -6.41
CA VAL A 255 14.64 14.46 -7.66
C VAL A 255 13.35 14.87 -8.37
N GLU A 256 12.18 14.49 -7.83
CA GLU A 256 10.86 14.91 -8.31
C GLU A 256 10.64 16.42 -8.15
N ASP A 257 10.00 17.03 -9.13
CA ASP A 257 9.68 18.46 -9.14
C ASP A 257 8.52 18.79 -8.18
N LEU A 258 7.54 17.88 -8.04
CA LEU A 258 6.39 17.99 -7.13
C LEU A 258 6.54 17.03 -5.94
N LYS A 259 6.55 17.60 -4.72
CA LYS A 259 6.83 16.85 -3.48
C LYS A 259 5.65 16.05 -2.92
N ASN A 260 4.43 16.32 -3.36
CA ASN A 260 3.20 15.79 -2.76
C ASN A 260 2.50 14.75 -3.64
N ASN A 261 3.21 14.12 -4.57
CA ASN A 261 2.64 13.05 -5.37
C ASN A 261 2.47 11.78 -4.54
N THR A 262 1.26 11.25 -4.52
CA THR A 262 0.89 10.04 -3.76
C THR A 262 0.04 9.13 -4.64
N THR A 263 0.32 7.84 -4.60
CA THR A 263 -0.52 6.82 -5.22
C THR A 263 -1.23 6.03 -4.15
N ARG A 264 -2.54 5.92 -4.29
CA ARG A 264 -3.39 5.05 -3.47
C ARG A 264 -3.47 3.68 -4.11
N PHE A 265 -3.21 2.65 -3.32
CA PHE A 265 -3.32 1.25 -3.70
C PHE A 265 -4.41 0.58 -2.89
N LEU A 266 -5.09 -0.37 -3.52
CA LEU A 266 -6.05 -1.26 -2.86
C LEU A 266 -5.43 -2.65 -2.72
N VAL A 267 -5.75 -3.29 -1.60
CA VAL A 267 -5.50 -4.71 -1.37
C VAL A 267 -6.80 -5.45 -1.67
N ILE A 268 -6.76 -6.35 -2.62
CA ILE A 268 -7.90 -7.13 -3.05
C ILE A 268 -7.70 -8.61 -2.73
N GLY A 269 -8.78 -9.30 -2.40
CA GLY A 269 -8.74 -10.72 -2.02
C GLY A 269 -10.13 -11.32 -1.92
N LYS A 270 -10.22 -12.56 -1.42
CA LYS A 270 -11.48 -13.28 -1.15
C LYS A 270 -11.97 -13.14 0.29
N ILE A 271 -11.22 -12.46 1.14
CA ILE A 271 -11.56 -12.28 2.55
C ILE A 271 -12.17 -10.90 2.81
N SER A 272 -13.18 -10.86 3.67
CA SER A 272 -13.73 -9.61 4.21
C SER A 272 -13.06 -9.28 5.54
N ALA A 273 -12.48 -8.09 5.66
CA ALA A 273 -11.93 -7.63 6.93
C ALA A 273 -13.05 -7.37 7.94
N LYS A 274 -12.81 -7.64 9.22
CA LYS A 274 -13.70 -7.27 10.33
C LYS A 274 -13.40 -5.84 10.80
N LYS A 275 -14.20 -5.35 11.73
CA LYS A 275 -14.01 -4.00 12.28
C LYS A 275 -12.64 -3.80 12.91
N SER A 276 -11.96 -2.74 12.52
CA SER A 276 -10.70 -2.28 13.13
C SER A 276 -10.90 -1.12 14.11
N GLY A 277 -12.03 -0.42 14.02
CA GLY A 277 -12.36 0.77 14.78
C GLY A 277 -12.14 2.08 14.00
N LYS A 278 -11.37 2.06 12.90
CA LYS A 278 -11.21 3.16 11.95
C LYS A 278 -11.25 2.58 10.54
N ASP A 279 -12.46 2.41 10.03
CA ASP A 279 -12.71 1.69 8.80
C ASP A 279 -13.23 2.60 7.71
N LYS A 280 -13.05 2.17 6.49
CA LYS A 280 -13.60 2.72 5.26
C LYS A 280 -14.40 1.63 4.56
N THR A 281 -15.50 2.00 3.94
CA THR A 281 -16.30 1.13 3.09
C THR A 281 -16.30 1.65 1.68
N SER A 282 -16.08 0.76 0.71
CA SER A 282 -16.18 1.06 -0.72
C SER A 282 -17.37 0.32 -1.34
N ILE A 283 -18.11 1.02 -2.17
CA ILE A 283 -19.25 0.50 -2.93
C ILE A 283 -19.21 0.98 -4.37
N LEU A 284 -19.85 0.23 -5.25
CA LEU A 284 -20.17 0.62 -6.62
C LEU A 284 -21.67 0.72 -6.74
N ILE A 285 -22.17 1.85 -7.24
CA ILE A 285 -23.59 2.04 -7.50
C ILE A 285 -23.84 2.39 -8.97
N SER A 286 -24.98 1.99 -9.51
CA SER A 286 -25.49 2.46 -10.81
C SER A 286 -26.73 3.31 -10.59
N LEU A 287 -26.85 4.39 -11.36
CA LEU A 287 -27.95 5.34 -11.24
C LEU A 287 -28.69 5.49 -12.57
N ASP A 288 -29.99 5.80 -12.49
CA ASP A 288 -30.74 6.26 -13.63
C ASP A 288 -30.12 7.58 -14.17
N ASN A 289 -30.02 7.70 -15.48
CA ASN A 289 -29.58 8.94 -16.11
C ASN A 289 -30.73 9.96 -16.14
N LYS A 290 -31.07 10.49 -14.95
CA LYS A 290 -32.16 11.47 -14.74
C LYS A 290 -31.67 12.61 -13.86
N PRO A 291 -32.21 13.84 -14.06
CA PRO A 291 -31.90 14.95 -13.17
C PRO A 291 -32.16 14.62 -11.71
N GLY A 292 -31.19 14.90 -10.86
CA GLY A 292 -31.28 14.68 -9.41
C GLY A 292 -30.93 13.27 -8.91
N SER A 293 -30.64 12.29 -9.76
CA SER A 293 -30.32 10.91 -9.31
C SER A 293 -29.11 10.89 -8.36
N LEU A 294 -28.01 11.51 -8.71
CA LEU A 294 -26.81 11.60 -7.84
C LEU A 294 -27.11 12.45 -6.58
N SER A 295 -27.88 13.52 -6.71
CA SER A 295 -28.27 14.36 -5.56
C SER A 295 -29.05 13.57 -4.49
N LYS A 296 -29.93 12.65 -4.91
CA LYS A 296 -30.66 11.76 -3.97
C LYS A 296 -29.68 10.89 -3.18
N VAL A 297 -28.66 10.31 -3.84
CA VAL A 297 -27.62 9.51 -3.17
C VAL A 297 -26.87 10.35 -2.15
N LEU A 298 -26.41 11.56 -2.52
CA LEU A 298 -25.68 12.45 -1.61
C LEU A 298 -26.50 12.86 -0.39
N LYS A 299 -27.82 13.10 -0.56
CA LYS A 299 -28.75 13.38 0.55
C LYS A 299 -28.89 12.19 1.51
N VAL A 300 -28.75 10.95 1.01
CA VAL A 300 -28.75 9.77 1.89
C VAL A 300 -27.50 9.76 2.78
N PHE A 301 -26.32 10.11 2.28
CA PHE A 301 -25.10 10.25 3.10
C PHE A 301 -25.25 11.36 4.13
N GLU A 302 -25.69 12.55 3.73
CA GLU A 302 -25.91 13.71 4.59
C GLU A 302 -26.89 13.38 5.74
N SER A 303 -28.08 12.80 5.42
CA SER A 303 -29.10 12.46 6.41
C SER A 303 -28.66 11.40 7.44
N ASN A 304 -27.70 10.54 7.08
CA ASN A 304 -27.14 9.55 7.99
C ASN A 304 -25.84 10.02 8.67
N LYS A 305 -25.39 11.27 8.39
CA LYS A 305 -24.16 11.87 8.95
C LYS A 305 -22.95 10.97 8.75
N ILE A 306 -22.80 10.40 7.54
CA ILE A 306 -21.65 9.60 7.14
C ILE A 306 -20.86 10.38 6.10
N ASN A 307 -19.56 10.54 6.35
CA ASN A 307 -18.66 11.28 5.46
C ASN A 307 -18.34 10.45 4.22
N LEU A 308 -18.72 10.97 3.04
CA LEU A 308 -18.31 10.46 1.74
C LEU A 308 -16.92 11.01 1.43
N SER A 309 -15.90 10.15 1.41
CA SER A 309 -14.50 10.57 1.27
C SER A 309 -13.99 10.52 -0.17
N HIS A 310 -14.65 9.76 -1.05
CA HIS A 310 -14.28 9.67 -2.47
C HIS A 310 -15.51 9.38 -3.33
N ILE A 311 -15.54 9.99 -4.53
CA ILE A 311 -16.53 9.70 -5.56
C ILE A 311 -15.87 9.76 -6.93
N GLN A 312 -16.04 8.69 -7.71
CA GLN A 312 -15.51 8.58 -9.06
C GLN A 312 -16.58 8.01 -9.98
N SER A 313 -16.93 8.74 -11.04
CA SER A 313 -17.85 8.24 -12.06
C SER A 313 -17.11 7.45 -13.15
N ARG A 314 -17.77 6.43 -13.66
CA ARG A 314 -17.31 5.60 -14.80
C ARG A 314 -18.49 5.32 -15.73
N PRO A 315 -18.29 5.45 -17.07
CA PRO A 315 -19.29 4.96 -18.02
C PRO A 315 -19.51 3.46 -17.83
N ASN A 316 -20.75 3.02 -17.85
CA ASN A 316 -21.05 1.59 -17.84
C ASN A 316 -20.78 1.03 -19.25
N LYS A 317 -19.99 -0.05 -19.34
CA LYS A 317 -19.65 -0.68 -20.64
C LYS A 317 -20.81 -1.48 -21.25
N SER A 318 -21.75 -1.96 -20.42
CA SER A 318 -22.89 -2.77 -20.87
C SER A 318 -24.06 -1.94 -21.38
N ASP A 319 -24.24 -0.72 -20.89
CA ASP A 319 -25.37 0.14 -21.26
C ASP A 319 -24.89 1.54 -21.69
N LYS A 320 -25.23 1.93 -22.94
CA LYS A 320 -24.89 3.27 -23.45
C LYS A 320 -25.51 4.36 -22.58
N TRP A 321 -24.65 5.30 -22.13
CA TRP A 321 -25.06 6.49 -21.36
C TRP A 321 -25.48 6.23 -19.91
N GLN A 322 -25.23 5.05 -19.34
CA GLN A 322 -25.32 4.83 -17.91
C GLN A 322 -23.97 5.00 -17.23
N TYR A 323 -24.01 5.52 -16.00
CA TYR A 323 -22.82 5.75 -15.19
C TYR A 323 -22.85 4.89 -13.92
N SER A 324 -21.73 4.27 -13.64
CA SER A 324 -21.44 3.66 -12.35
C SER A 324 -20.60 4.65 -11.51
N PHE A 325 -20.85 4.69 -10.22
CA PHE A 325 -20.13 5.53 -9.28
C PHE A 325 -19.45 4.68 -8.23
N PHE A 326 -18.13 4.79 -8.13
CA PHE A 326 -17.35 4.28 -7.02
C PHE A 326 -17.42 5.29 -5.89
N LEU A 327 -17.82 4.82 -4.72
CA LEU A 327 -17.99 5.63 -3.53
C LEU A 327 -17.20 5.03 -2.38
N ASP A 328 -16.37 5.85 -1.71
CA ASP A 328 -15.75 5.47 -0.45
C ASP A 328 -16.28 6.34 0.67
N PHE A 329 -16.61 5.75 1.81
CA PHE A 329 -17.11 6.47 2.98
C PHE A 329 -16.60 5.88 4.29
N GLU A 330 -16.62 6.67 5.34
CA GLU A 330 -16.15 6.26 6.65
C GLU A 330 -17.15 5.33 7.36
N GLY A 331 -16.61 4.34 8.04
CA GLY A 331 -17.35 3.31 8.80
C GLY A 331 -17.26 1.93 8.17
N HIS A 332 -17.64 0.92 8.93
CA HIS A 332 -17.63 -0.48 8.54
C HIS A 332 -19.04 -0.97 8.21
N ALA A 333 -19.19 -1.87 7.26
CA ALA A 333 -20.51 -2.42 6.84
C ALA A 333 -21.32 -3.06 7.99
N GLU A 334 -20.64 -3.54 9.04
CA GLU A 334 -21.30 -4.08 10.23
C GLU A 334 -21.78 -3.00 11.22
N ASP A 335 -21.43 -1.73 11.03
CA ASP A 335 -21.92 -0.63 11.87
C ASP A 335 -23.41 -0.38 11.64
N ILE A 336 -24.16 -0.17 12.72
CA ILE A 336 -25.62 0.06 12.63
C ILE A 336 -25.95 1.23 11.70
N LYS A 337 -25.15 2.33 11.77
CA LYS A 337 -25.32 3.49 10.91
C LYS A 337 -25.07 3.15 9.44
N VAL A 338 -24.03 2.37 9.14
CA VAL A 338 -23.66 1.97 7.78
C VAL A 338 -24.68 0.99 7.21
N LYS A 339 -25.15 0.01 8.00
CA LYS A 339 -26.26 -0.90 7.59
C LYS A 339 -27.51 -0.11 7.19
N LYS A 340 -27.87 0.92 7.98
CA LYS A 340 -29.01 1.79 7.68
C LYS A 340 -28.78 2.61 6.40
N LEU A 341 -27.57 3.14 6.22
CA LEU A 341 -27.16 3.83 4.99
C LEU A 341 -27.29 2.91 3.76
N MET A 342 -26.70 1.72 3.79
CA MET A 342 -26.71 0.75 2.70
C MET A 342 -28.13 0.38 2.29
N LYS A 343 -29.03 0.13 3.25
CA LYS A 343 -30.45 -0.14 2.97
C LYS A 343 -31.14 1.03 2.26
N LYS A 344 -30.86 2.26 2.67
CA LYS A 344 -31.44 3.44 2.00
C LYS A 344 -30.81 3.66 0.60
N LEU A 345 -29.50 3.44 0.43
CA LEU A 345 -28.85 3.54 -0.86
C LEU A 345 -29.46 2.54 -1.85
N SER A 346 -29.69 1.30 -1.46
CA SER A 346 -30.32 0.29 -2.32
C SER A 346 -31.72 0.69 -2.79
N SER A 347 -32.45 1.55 -2.07
CA SER A 347 -33.78 2.03 -2.49
C SER A 347 -33.75 3.21 -3.46
N VAL A 348 -32.60 3.87 -3.65
CA VAL A 348 -32.44 5.06 -4.53
C VAL A 348 -31.46 4.83 -5.67
N THR A 349 -30.92 3.62 -5.80
CA THR A 349 -29.99 3.20 -6.86
C THR A 349 -30.57 2.08 -7.70
N GLN A 350 -30.14 1.95 -8.95
CA GLN A 350 -30.52 0.80 -9.80
C GLN A 350 -29.81 -0.49 -9.34
N SER A 351 -28.53 -0.37 -9.01
CA SER A 351 -27.73 -1.45 -8.46
C SER A 351 -26.78 -0.94 -7.41
N LEU A 352 -26.43 -1.80 -6.46
CA LEU A 352 -25.44 -1.53 -5.45
C LEU A 352 -24.59 -2.79 -5.26
N LYS A 353 -23.29 -2.69 -5.58
CA LYS A 353 -22.28 -3.73 -5.32
C LYS A 353 -21.43 -3.31 -4.14
N PHE A 354 -21.35 -4.16 -3.13
CA PHE A 354 -20.43 -4.00 -2.01
C PHE A 354 -19.02 -4.41 -2.48
N LEU A 355 -18.06 -3.52 -2.36
CA LEU A 355 -16.67 -3.77 -2.76
C LEU A 355 -15.78 -4.14 -1.58
N GLY A 356 -16.16 -3.78 -0.34
CA GLY A 356 -15.43 -4.15 0.86
C GLY A 356 -15.49 -3.09 1.95
N SER A 357 -15.29 -3.54 3.20
CA SER A 357 -14.97 -2.68 4.34
C SER A 357 -13.62 -3.10 4.89
N TYR A 358 -12.76 -2.13 5.19
CA TYR A 358 -11.36 -2.39 5.51
C TYR A 358 -10.78 -1.28 6.39
N PRO A 359 -9.68 -1.56 7.13
CA PRO A 359 -8.97 -0.55 7.91
C PRO A 359 -8.53 0.63 7.03
N LYS A 360 -8.84 1.86 7.47
CA LYS A 360 -8.37 3.07 6.80
C LYS A 360 -6.84 3.15 6.87
N SER A 361 -6.20 3.58 5.78
CA SER A 361 -4.76 3.84 5.74
C SER A 361 -4.35 4.86 6.81
N TYR A 362 -3.16 4.70 7.39
CA TYR A 362 -2.63 5.52 8.47
C TYR A 362 -1.83 6.70 7.94
#